data_17e0edf6bdedaf29ea64eac658fe34c4
#
_entry.id   17e0edf6bdedaf29ea64eac658fe34c4
#
_cell.length_a   1.000
_cell.length_b   1.000
_cell.length_c   1.000
_cell.angle_alpha   90.00
_cell.angle_beta   90.00
_cell.angle_gamma   90.00
#
_symmetry.space_group_name_H-M   'P 1'
#
loop_
_entity.id
_entity.type
_entity.pdbx_description
1 polymer ?
#
loop_
_entity_poly.entity_id
_entity_poly.type
_entity_poly.pdbx_seq_one_letter_code
_entity_poly.pdbx_strand_id
1 'polypeptide(L)'
;MRVEYDPIANAAYIRIRETEIIDSEEVAEGVVCDFDQQNKIVGVEILSVKQRTPTQIKNIILPFEEQDKKSLRELFNIFAVAF
;
A
#
# COMPACT_ATOMS: atom_id res chain seq x y z
N MET A 1 0.43 -1.25 11.75
CA MET A 1 0.12 -1.43 10.31
C MET A 1 -1.16 -2.24 10.17
N ARG A 2 -2.04 -1.81 9.30
CA ARG A 2 -3.36 -2.42 9.15
C ARG A 2 -3.67 -2.59 7.67
N VAL A 3 -4.25 -3.74 7.30
CA VAL A 3 -4.66 -4.01 5.92
C VAL A 3 -6.18 -4.15 5.87
N GLU A 4 -6.78 -3.46 4.92
CA GLU A 4 -8.19 -3.57 4.62
C GLU A 4 -8.37 -3.96 3.16
N TYR A 5 -9.23 -4.94 2.90
CA TYR A 5 -9.55 -5.37 1.55
C TYR A 5 -11.03 -5.15 1.27
N ASP A 6 -11.32 -4.44 0.18
CA ASP A 6 -12.68 -4.23 -0.30
C ASP A 6 -12.92 -5.13 -1.51
N PRO A 7 -13.70 -6.22 -1.36
CA PRO A 7 -13.96 -7.16 -2.46
C PRO A 7 -14.83 -6.55 -3.56
N ILE A 8 -15.65 -5.57 -3.25
CA ILE A 8 -16.51 -4.92 -4.24
C ILE A 8 -15.69 -4.02 -5.16
N ALA A 9 -14.82 -3.22 -4.57
CA ALA A 9 -13.91 -2.35 -5.33
C ALA A 9 -12.67 -3.08 -5.86
N ASN A 10 -12.42 -4.31 -5.40
CA ASN A 10 -11.20 -5.06 -5.70
C ASN A 10 -9.95 -4.25 -5.38
N ALA A 11 -9.95 -3.62 -4.20
CA ALA A 11 -8.89 -2.73 -3.75
C ALA A 11 -8.42 -3.13 -2.36
N ALA A 12 -7.13 -2.97 -2.12
CA ALA A 12 -6.53 -3.13 -0.80
C ALA A 12 -5.98 -1.80 -0.31
N TYR A 13 -6.16 -1.51 0.98
CA TYR A 13 -5.57 -0.35 1.63
C TYR A 13 -4.66 -0.81 2.75
N ILE A 14 -3.42 -0.33 2.72
CA ILE A 14 -2.41 -0.63 3.74
C ILE A 14 -2.19 0.65 4.53
N ARG A 15 -2.62 0.66 5.78
CA ARG A 15 -2.43 1.81 6.65
C ARG A 15 -1.18 1.64 7.49
N ILE A 16 -0.26 2.61 7.37
CA ILE A 16 1.05 2.58 8.00
C ILE A 16 1.04 3.46 9.27
N ARG A 17 0.39 4.63 9.19
CA ARG A 17 0.31 5.60 10.30
C ARG A 17 -1.13 6.01 10.56
N GLU A 18 -1.40 6.45 11.77
CA GLU A 18 -2.72 6.92 12.18
C GLU A 18 -2.80 8.46 12.17
N THR A 19 -1.98 9.11 11.35
CA THR A 19 -2.02 10.55 11.17
C THR A 19 -3.05 10.96 10.13
N GLU A 20 -3.44 12.23 10.14
CA GLU A 20 -4.41 12.76 9.19
C GLU A 20 -3.83 12.82 7.78
N ILE A 21 -4.60 12.36 6.80
CA ILE A 21 -4.23 12.44 5.38
C ILE A 21 -4.53 13.84 4.88
N ILE A 22 -3.51 14.53 4.35
CA ILE A 22 -3.68 15.86 3.77
C ILE A 22 -3.44 15.89 2.26
N ASP A 23 -2.82 14.85 1.71
CA ASP A 23 -2.51 14.80 0.29
C ASP A 23 -2.45 13.34 -0.17
N SER A 24 -2.73 13.12 -1.45
CA SER A 24 -2.70 11.80 -2.08
C SER A 24 -2.08 11.92 -3.46
N GLU A 25 -1.26 10.95 -3.82
CA GLU A 25 -0.55 10.94 -5.09
C GLU A 25 -0.55 9.53 -5.69
N GLU A 26 -0.89 9.43 -6.97
CA GLU A 26 -0.74 8.18 -7.72
C GLU A 26 0.73 8.00 -8.08
N VAL A 27 1.38 7.00 -7.47
CA VAL A 27 2.83 6.75 -7.63
C VAL A 27 3.13 5.70 -8.69
N ALA A 28 2.13 4.91 -9.05
CA ALA A 28 2.18 3.94 -10.14
C ALA A 28 0.74 3.68 -10.58
N GLU A 29 0.55 3.06 -11.72
CA GLU A 29 -0.79 2.78 -12.23
C GLU A 29 -1.60 1.98 -11.20
N GLY A 30 -2.69 2.58 -10.72
CA GLY A 30 -3.57 1.98 -9.73
C GLY A 30 -2.97 1.86 -8.33
N VAL A 31 -1.92 2.62 -8.02
CA VAL A 31 -1.28 2.65 -6.69
C VAL A 31 -1.24 4.09 -6.21
N VAL A 32 -2.01 4.38 -5.15
CA VAL A 32 -2.12 5.73 -4.59
C VAL A 32 -1.52 5.76 -3.20
N CYS A 33 -0.61 6.70 -2.96
CA CYS A 33 -0.04 6.95 -1.64
C CYS A 33 -0.70 8.16 -0.99
N ASP A 34 -1.05 8.02 0.27
CA ASP A 34 -1.58 9.10 1.09
C ASP A 34 -0.49 9.62 2.02
N PHE A 35 -0.40 10.95 2.15
CA PHE A 35 0.64 11.62 2.91
C PHE A 35 0.04 12.50 4.01
N ASP A 36 0.78 12.65 5.10
CA ASP A 36 0.41 13.53 6.21
C ASP A 36 1.07 14.92 6.06
N GLN A 37 0.84 15.79 7.05
CA GLN A 37 1.36 17.14 7.06
C GLN A 37 2.89 17.21 7.07
N GLN A 38 3.54 16.14 7.55
CA GLN A 38 5.01 16.04 7.57
C GLN A 38 5.56 15.37 6.33
N ASN A 39 4.71 15.15 5.31
CA ASN A 39 5.05 14.46 4.07
C ASN A 39 5.48 12.99 4.29
N LYS A 40 4.98 12.38 5.34
CA LYS A 40 5.19 10.96 5.60
C LYS A 40 4.01 10.16 5.09
N ILE A 41 4.25 8.92 4.67
CA ILE A 41 3.20 8.06 4.13
C ILE A 41 2.29 7.60 5.26
N VAL A 42 1.00 7.85 5.09
CA VAL A 42 -0.06 7.36 5.98
C VAL A 42 -0.52 5.99 5.52
N GLY A 43 -0.73 5.83 4.24
CA GLY A 43 -1.21 4.58 3.68
C GLY A 43 -1.03 4.48 2.17
N VAL A 44 -1.31 3.29 1.66
CA VAL A 44 -1.22 2.97 0.23
C VAL A 44 -2.48 2.22 -0.19
N GLU A 45 -3.13 2.71 -1.24
CA GLU A 45 -4.23 2.01 -1.88
C GLU A 45 -3.74 1.31 -3.15
N ILE A 46 -4.04 0.03 -3.26
CA ILE A 46 -3.72 -0.76 -4.46
C ILE A 46 -5.02 -1.19 -5.11
N LEU A 47 -5.27 -0.69 -6.32
CA LEU A 47 -6.44 -1.04 -7.12
C LEU A 47 -6.18 -2.29 -7.93
N SER A 48 -7.26 -2.99 -8.31
CA SER A 48 -7.19 -4.20 -9.14
C SER A 48 -6.29 -5.28 -8.54
N VAL A 49 -6.42 -5.52 -7.24
CA VAL A 49 -5.54 -6.42 -6.48
C VAL A 49 -5.54 -7.82 -7.06
N LYS A 50 -6.71 -8.36 -7.41
CA LYS A 50 -6.83 -9.74 -7.92
C LYS A 50 -6.20 -9.93 -9.30
N GLN A 51 -6.05 -8.85 -10.08
CA GLN A 51 -5.42 -8.89 -11.39
C GLN A 51 -3.90 -8.74 -11.30
N ARG A 52 -3.35 -8.50 -10.12
CA ARG A 52 -1.92 -8.37 -9.89
C ARG A 52 -1.36 -9.66 -9.31
N THR A 53 -0.20 -10.09 -9.81
CA THR A 53 0.50 -11.22 -9.20
C THR A 53 1.18 -10.78 -7.90
N PRO A 54 1.47 -11.70 -6.97
CA PRO A 54 2.23 -11.36 -5.76
C PRO A 54 3.58 -10.71 -6.08
N THR A 55 4.24 -11.15 -7.14
CA THR A 55 5.51 -10.57 -7.59
C THR A 55 5.33 -9.13 -8.04
N GLN A 56 4.27 -8.82 -8.78
CA GLN A 56 3.97 -7.46 -9.21
C GLN A 56 3.74 -6.54 -8.00
N ILE A 57 3.04 -7.02 -6.99
CA ILE A 57 2.79 -6.25 -5.76
C ILE A 57 4.11 -5.99 -5.03
N LYS A 58 4.96 -7.00 -4.88
CA LYS A 58 6.27 -6.86 -4.22
C LYS A 58 7.21 -5.89 -4.93
N ASN A 59 7.09 -5.78 -6.24
CA ASN A 59 7.97 -4.94 -7.05
C ASN A 59 7.46 -3.51 -7.23
N ILE A 60 6.35 -3.13 -6.61
CA ILE A 60 5.88 -1.75 -6.63
C ILE A 60 6.92 -0.88 -5.93
N ILE A 61 7.42 0.11 -6.66
CA ILE A 61 8.37 1.08 -6.10
C ILE A 61 7.58 2.17 -5.39
N LEU A 62 7.81 2.27 -4.08
CA LEU A 62 7.12 3.23 -3.23
C LEU A 62 8.13 4.16 -2.57
N PRO A 63 7.79 5.45 -2.38
CA PRO A 63 8.71 6.42 -1.77
C PRO A 63 8.74 6.29 -0.24
N PHE A 64 9.03 5.10 0.27
CA PHE A 64 9.05 4.80 1.69
C PHE A 64 10.43 4.94 2.30
N GLU A 65 10.44 5.21 3.61
CA GLU A 65 11.62 5.04 4.44
C GLU A 65 11.93 3.55 4.58
N GLU A 66 13.20 3.20 4.86
CA GLU A 66 13.64 1.80 4.91
C GLU A 66 12.85 0.96 5.93
N GLN A 67 12.51 1.53 7.07
CA GLN A 67 11.74 0.83 8.09
C GLN A 67 10.33 0.49 7.59
N ASP A 68 9.69 1.42 6.89
CA ASP A 68 8.37 1.22 6.31
C ASP A 68 8.43 0.19 5.18
N LYS A 69 9.48 0.22 4.36
CA LYS A 69 9.71 -0.77 3.30
C LYS A 69 9.83 -2.18 3.87
N LYS A 70 10.56 -2.34 4.97
CA LYS A 70 10.71 -3.64 5.63
C LYS A 70 9.35 -4.18 6.10
N SER A 71 8.57 -3.34 6.77
CA SER A 71 7.24 -3.72 7.24
C SER A 71 6.32 -4.10 6.09
N LEU A 72 6.37 -3.36 4.99
CA LEU A 72 5.59 -3.66 3.80
C LEU A 72 5.99 -4.97 3.12
N ARG A 73 7.28 -5.29 3.08
CA ARG A 73 7.74 -6.56 2.53
C ARG A 73 7.19 -7.73 3.32
N GLU A 74 7.18 -7.65 4.64
CA GLU A 74 6.61 -8.66 5.51
C GLU A 74 5.11 -8.82 5.24
N LEU A 75 4.40 -7.70 5.09
CA LEU A 75 2.99 -7.70 4.78
C LEU A 75 2.71 -8.29 3.40
N PHE A 76 3.49 -7.92 2.38
CA PHE A 76 3.34 -8.45 1.02
C PHE A 76 3.62 -9.96 0.97
N ASN A 77 4.49 -10.48 1.83
CA ASN A 77 4.71 -11.91 1.96
C ASN A 77 3.45 -12.62 2.46
N ILE A 78 2.72 -11.99 3.37
CA ILE A 78 1.43 -12.50 3.84
C ILE A 78 0.43 -12.52 2.68
N PHE A 79 0.37 -11.45 1.89
CA PHE A 79 -0.46 -11.38 0.69
C PHE A 79 -0.10 -12.48 -0.31
N ALA A 80 1.18 -12.72 -0.53
CA ALA A 80 1.64 -13.73 -1.47
C ALA A 80 1.18 -15.13 -1.05
N VAL A 81 1.07 -15.38 0.24
CA VAL A 81 0.55 -16.66 0.77
C VAL A 81 -0.98 -16.72 0.61
N ALA A 82 -1.67 -15.59 0.74
CA ALA A 82 -3.12 -15.50 0.64
C ALA A 82 -3.65 -15.59 -0.81
N PHE A 83 -2.84 -15.19 -1.76
CA PHE A 83 -3.18 -15.28 -3.18
C PHE A 83 -2.95 -16.68 -3.73
#